data_55701d2ca2c0842c3354e232eb21df97
#
_entry.id   55701d2ca2c0842c3354e232eb21df97
#
_cell.length_a   1.000
_cell.length_b   1.000
_cell.length_c   1.000
_cell.angle_alpha   90.00
_cell.angle_beta   90.00
_cell.angle_gamma   90.00
#
_symmetry.space_group_name_H-M   'P 1'
#
loop_
_entity.id
_entity.type
_entity.pdbx_description
1 polymer ?
#
loop_
_entity_poly.entity_id
_entity_poly.type
_entity_poly.pdbx_seq_one_letter_code
_entity_poly.pdbx_strand_id
1 'polypeptide(L)'
;MASNSLSAFLQDNLTELKQQGLYNTIQPLESPNGPIITIQGREFVNLSSNNYLGLANDERLKEAAIQATTDFGTGSGAVRSINGTLALHIELEEKLAQFKGTEAVLTYQSGFNCNMAAISAVMGAGDAILSDELNHASIIDGCRLTKAKVIRFNHSDMDDLRSKAKEARESGLYSKIMVITDGVFSMDGDIAKLPEIVEIAESYDLITYVDDAHGSGVLGGGAGTVKHFGLSDRVDFQIGTLSKAVGVVGGYVAGSRDLVDWLKVRSRPFLFSTALP
;
A
#
# COMPACT_ATOMS: atom_id res chain seq x y z
N MET A 1 -24.25 -26.82 -14.22
CA MET A 1 -23.46 -27.60 -13.26
C MET A 1 -22.00 -27.15 -13.40
N ALA A 2 -21.28 -27.06 -12.28
CA ALA A 2 -19.83 -26.75 -12.34
C ALA A 2 -19.09 -27.88 -13.07
N SER A 3 -17.95 -27.54 -13.70
CA SER A 3 -17.10 -28.53 -14.39
C SER A 3 -16.57 -29.56 -13.38
N ASN A 4 -16.63 -30.85 -13.72
CA ASN A 4 -16.12 -31.93 -12.86
C ASN A 4 -14.63 -31.75 -12.55
N SER A 5 -13.83 -31.23 -13.49
CA SER A 5 -12.40 -30.93 -13.30
C SER A 5 -12.16 -29.84 -12.26
N LEU A 6 -12.98 -28.77 -12.26
CA LEU A 6 -12.88 -27.72 -11.24
C LEU A 6 -13.27 -28.25 -9.85
N SER A 7 -14.35 -29.01 -9.77
CA SER A 7 -14.80 -29.59 -8.49
C SER A 7 -13.75 -30.51 -7.88
N ALA A 8 -13.14 -31.39 -8.68
CA ALA A 8 -12.07 -32.29 -8.24
C ALA A 8 -10.84 -31.48 -7.76
N PHE A 9 -10.37 -30.52 -8.57
CA PHE A 9 -9.27 -29.64 -8.21
C PHE A 9 -9.49 -28.93 -6.86
N LEU A 10 -10.69 -28.36 -6.65
CA LEU A 10 -11.00 -27.64 -5.42
C LEU A 10 -11.05 -28.59 -4.21
N GLN A 11 -11.68 -29.78 -4.35
CA GLN A 11 -11.78 -30.76 -3.27
C GLN A 11 -10.41 -31.28 -2.84
N ASP A 12 -9.56 -31.63 -3.80
CA ASP A 12 -8.22 -32.18 -3.54
C ASP A 12 -7.36 -31.12 -2.80
N ASN A 13 -7.29 -29.89 -3.32
CA ASN A 13 -6.49 -28.83 -2.72
C ASN A 13 -7.03 -28.38 -1.34
N LEU A 14 -8.34 -28.26 -1.17
CA LEU A 14 -8.94 -27.93 0.14
C LEU A 14 -8.68 -29.01 1.17
N THR A 15 -8.70 -30.29 0.75
CA THR A 15 -8.39 -31.42 1.63
C THR A 15 -6.93 -31.37 2.08
N GLU A 16 -6.03 -31.12 1.13
CA GLU A 16 -4.60 -30.98 1.43
C GLU A 16 -4.34 -29.81 2.41
N LEU A 17 -4.91 -28.61 2.16
CA LEU A 17 -4.77 -27.46 3.06
C LEU A 17 -5.29 -27.75 4.46
N LYS A 18 -6.40 -28.49 4.61
CA LYS A 18 -6.92 -28.89 5.91
C LYS A 18 -6.01 -29.89 6.62
N GLN A 19 -5.45 -30.86 5.89
CA GLN A 19 -4.50 -31.83 6.46
C GLN A 19 -3.20 -31.18 6.94
N GLN A 20 -2.74 -30.15 6.21
CA GLN A 20 -1.55 -29.38 6.56
C GLN A 20 -1.80 -28.32 7.67
N GLY A 21 -3.03 -28.13 8.13
CA GLY A 21 -3.39 -27.10 9.09
C GLY A 21 -3.31 -25.67 8.54
N LEU A 22 -3.28 -25.52 7.21
CA LEU A 22 -3.20 -24.24 6.51
C LEU A 22 -4.59 -23.67 6.12
N TYR A 23 -5.66 -24.44 6.35
CA TYR A 23 -7.01 -23.98 6.10
C TYR A 23 -7.48 -23.02 7.18
N ASN A 24 -7.52 -21.73 6.83
CA ASN A 24 -7.89 -20.68 7.77
C ASN A 24 -9.42 -20.57 7.91
N THR A 25 -9.94 -20.66 9.12
CA THR A 25 -11.37 -20.44 9.40
C THR A 25 -11.59 -18.99 9.84
N ILE A 26 -12.34 -18.24 9.04
CA ILE A 26 -12.68 -16.85 9.34
C ILE A 26 -13.71 -16.83 10.49
N GLN A 27 -13.35 -16.12 11.57
CA GLN A 27 -14.23 -15.90 12.72
C GLN A 27 -14.88 -14.51 12.59
N PRO A 28 -16.23 -14.40 12.52
CA PRO A 28 -16.90 -13.10 12.48
C PRO A 28 -16.79 -12.40 13.83
N LEU A 29 -16.49 -11.09 13.80
CA LEU A 29 -16.61 -10.22 14.97
C LEU A 29 -18.08 -9.84 15.17
N GLU A 30 -18.57 -9.96 16.41
CA GLU A 30 -19.94 -9.60 16.82
C GLU A 30 -19.97 -8.24 17.53
N SER A 31 -18.84 -7.56 17.62
CA SER A 31 -18.64 -6.22 18.18
C SER A 31 -17.82 -5.34 17.23
N PRO A 32 -17.78 -4.01 17.46
CA PRO A 32 -16.79 -3.15 16.80
C PRO A 32 -15.36 -3.63 17.07
N ASN A 33 -14.45 -3.33 16.13
CA ASN A 33 -13.04 -3.65 16.29
C ASN A 33 -12.39 -2.68 17.30
N GLY A 34 -12.19 -3.14 18.53
CA GLY A 34 -11.59 -2.41 19.64
C GLY A 34 -10.63 -3.27 20.45
N PRO A 35 -10.17 -2.78 21.63
CA PRO A 35 -9.29 -3.56 22.53
C PRO A 35 -9.94 -4.85 23.07
N ILE A 36 -11.27 -4.84 23.22
CA ILE A 36 -12.09 -6.01 23.54
C ILE A 36 -13.01 -6.26 22.36
N ILE A 37 -13.09 -7.51 21.93
CA ILE A 37 -13.94 -7.95 20.82
C ILE A 37 -14.79 -9.14 21.24
N THR A 38 -15.95 -9.31 20.62
CA THR A 38 -16.84 -10.45 20.85
C THR A 38 -16.79 -11.41 19.64
N ILE A 39 -16.56 -12.68 19.91
CA ILE A 39 -16.60 -13.77 18.95
C ILE A 39 -17.37 -14.94 19.57
N GLN A 40 -18.41 -15.44 18.90
CA GLN A 40 -19.27 -16.52 19.38
C GLN A 40 -19.81 -16.28 20.80
N GLY A 41 -20.28 -15.03 21.06
CA GLY A 41 -20.83 -14.61 22.36
C GLY A 41 -19.81 -14.51 23.50
N ARG A 42 -18.49 -14.59 23.23
CA ARG A 42 -17.42 -14.50 24.22
C ARG A 42 -16.54 -13.30 23.97
N GLU A 43 -16.10 -12.66 25.04
CA GLU A 43 -15.15 -11.54 24.99
C GLU A 43 -13.70 -12.03 24.91
N PHE A 44 -12.90 -11.33 24.10
CA PHE A 44 -11.47 -11.56 23.93
C PHE A 44 -10.71 -10.23 23.95
N VAL A 45 -9.50 -10.25 24.50
CA VAL A 45 -8.54 -9.17 24.33
C VAL A 45 -7.99 -9.24 22.91
N ASN A 46 -8.14 -8.15 22.18
CA ASN A 46 -7.72 -8.08 20.77
C ASN A 46 -6.27 -7.65 20.63
N LEU A 47 -5.39 -8.58 20.29
CA LEU A 47 -3.96 -8.33 20.05
C LEU A 47 -3.57 -8.46 18.58
N SER A 48 -4.53 -8.63 17.66
CA SER A 48 -4.28 -8.94 16.24
C SER A 48 -4.85 -7.92 15.25
N SER A 49 -5.21 -6.72 15.71
CA SER A 49 -5.75 -5.66 14.87
C SER A 49 -4.64 -4.74 14.31
N ASN A 50 -4.83 -4.25 13.09
CA ASN A 50 -4.05 -3.15 12.52
C ASN A 50 -4.62 -1.75 12.85
N ASN A 51 -5.62 -1.67 13.71
CA ASN A 51 -6.25 -0.42 14.16
C ASN A 51 -5.37 0.30 15.20
N TYR A 52 -4.16 0.71 14.78
CA TYR A 52 -3.07 1.16 15.68
C TYR A 52 -3.44 2.33 16.59
N LEU A 53 -4.29 3.25 16.12
CA LEU A 53 -4.74 4.42 16.88
C LEU A 53 -6.13 4.25 17.51
N GLY A 54 -6.77 3.09 17.33
CA GLY A 54 -8.12 2.83 17.84
C GLY A 54 -9.22 3.61 17.12
N LEU A 55 -8.95 4.20 15.96
CA LEU A 55 -9.87 5.13 15.28
C LEU A 55 -11.02 4.43 14.56
N ALA A 56 -10.94 3.13 14.29
CA ALA A 56 -11.98 2.41 13.53
C ALA A 56 -13.40 2.47 14.18
N ASN A 57 -13.48 2.78 15.47
CA ASN A 57 -14.76 2.95 16.20
C ASN A 57 -14.85 4.31 16.90
N ASP A 58 -14.06 5.31 16.51
CA ASP A 58 -14.08 6.65 17.08
C ASP A 58 -15.40 7.39 16.73
N GLU A 59 -16.05 8.00 17.72
CA GLU A 59 -17.34 8.68 17.53
C GLU A 59 -17.25 9.82 16.52
N ARG A 60 -16.15 10.57 16.49
CA ARG A 60 -15.96 11.67 15.54
C ARG A 60 -15.93 11.20 14.09
N LEU A 61 -15.33 10.01 13.85
CA LEU A 61 -15.29 9.41 12.51
C LEU A 61 -16.67 8.91 12.10
N LYS A 62 -17.43 8.31 13.03
CA LYS A 62 -18.81 7.88 12.78
C LYS A 62 -19.72 9.06 12.44
N GLU A 63 -19.65 10.13 13.24
CA GLU A 63 -20.42 11.36 12.98
C GLU A 63 -20.10 11.95 11.61
N ALA A 64 -18.82 12.05 11.26
CA ALA A 64 -18.38 12.53 9.94
C ALA A 64 -18.89 11.63 8.80
N ALA A 65 -18.86 10.29 8.99
CA ALA A 65 -19.35 9.34 7.99
C ALA A 65 -20.88 9.44 7.80
N ILE A 66 -21.65 9.61 8.90
CA ILE A 66 -23.11 9.82 8.85
C ILE A 66 -23.42 11.12 8.10
N GLN A 67 -22.72 12.21 8.44
CA GLN A 67 -22.92 13.50 7.78
C GLN A 67 -22.59 13.42 6.28
N ALA A 68 -21.44 12.83 5.92
CA ALA A 68 -21.05 12.67 4.52
C ALA A 68 -22.05 11.78 3.75
N THR A 69 -22.56 10.73 4.38
CA THR A 69 -23.60 9.88 3.77
C THR A 69 -24.90 10.64 3.54
N THR A 70 -25.28 11.53 4.47
CA THR A 70 -26.45 12.37 4.34
C THR A 70 -26.32 13.37 3.17
N ASP A 71 -25.15 13.97 3.03
CA ASP A 71 -24.93 15.04 2.06
C ASP A 71 -24.59 14.53 0.64
N PHE A 72 -23.86 13.41 0.54
CA PHE A 72 -23.31 12.90 -0.72
C PHE A 72 -23.80 11.49 -1.10
N GLY A 73 -24.60 10.83 -0.26
CA GLY A 73 -25.02 9.45 -0.48
C GLY A 73 -23.98 8.42 0.01
N THR A 74 -24.30 7.13 -0.18
CA THR A 74 -23.50 6.00 0.33
C THR A 74 -22.30 5.65 -0.53
N GLY A 75 -22.15 6.24 -1.71
CA GLY A 75 -21.04 5.95 -2.62
C GLY A 75 -21.01 6.88 -3.81
N SER A 76 -19.90 6.87 -4.54
CA SER A 76 -19.65 7.75 -5.68
C SER A 76 -20.40 7.36 -6.96
N GLY A 77 -20.86 6.10 -7.06
CA GLY A 77 -21.60 5.59 -8.22
C GLY A 77 -20.80 5.41 -9.51
N ALA A 78 -19.53 5.83 -9.56
CA ALA A 78 -18.70 5.77 -10.76
C ALA A 78 -17.20 5.75 -10.45
N VAL A 79 -16.39 5.55 -11.49
CA VAL A 79 -14.93 5.75 -11.44
C VAL A 79 -14.60 7.25 -11.39
N ARG A 80 -13.43 7.58 -10.83
CA ARG A 80 -12.98 8.96 -10.62
C ARG A 80 -12.98 9.82 -11.91
N SER A 81 -12.60 9.24 -13.03
CA SER A 81 -12.44 9.92 -14.31
C SER A 81 -13.75 10.23 -15.06
N ILE A 82 -14.87 9.61 -14.68
CA ILE A 82 -16.18 9.88 -15.31
C ILE A 82 -16.92 10.94 -14.47
N ASN A 83 -17.60 10.51 -13.39
CA ASN A 83 -18.33 11.40 -12.49
C ASN A 83 -18.30 10.93 -11.04
N GLY A 84 -17.38 10.01 -10.67
CA GLY A 84 -17.21 9.49 -9.32
C GLY A 84 -16.28 10.34 -8.45
N THR A 85 -15.75 11.48 -8.91
CA THR A 85 -14.95 12.38 -8.11
C THR A 85 -15.85 13.34 -7.33
N LEU A 86 -16.01 13.08 -6.04
CA LEU A 86 -16.67 13.98 -5.12
C LEU A 86 -15.70 15.06 -4.63
N ALA A 87 -16.22 16.23 -4.19
CA ALA A 87 -15.42 17.27 -3.56
C ALA A 87 -14.62 16.75 -2.36
N LEU A 88 -15.20 15.82 -1.58
CA LEU A 88 -14.54 15.16 -0.45
C LEU A 88 -13.28 14.39 -0.84
N HIS A 89 -13.23 13.80 -2.05
CA HIS A 89 -12.00 13.13 -2.51
C HIS A 89 -10.86 14.13 -2.71
N ILE A 90 -11.16 15.28 -3.28
CA ILE A 90 -10.15 16.34 -3.51
C ILE A 90 -9.66 16.91 -2.18
N GLU A 91 -10.59 17.21 -1.27
CA GLU A 91 -10.25 17.70 0.08
C GLU A 91 -9.39 16.71 0.85
N LEU A 92 -9.71 15.40 0.77
CA LEU A 92 -8.90 14.34 1.38
C LEU A 92 -7.49 14.30 0.79
N GLU A 93 -7.36 14.36 -0.52
CA GLU A 93 -6.07 14.34 -1.22
C GLU A 93 -5.20 15.55 -0.86
N GLU A 94 -5.79 16.74 -0.74
CA GLU A 94 -5.11 17.96 -0.30
C GLU A 94 -4.63 17.86 1.17
N LYS A 95 -5.50 17.37 2.07
CA LYS A 95 -5.14 17.15 3.48
C LYS A 95 -4.04 16.10 3.65
N LEU A 96 -4.11 15.00 2.87
CA LEU A 96 -3.07 13.98 2.88
C LEU A 96 -1.75 14.50 2.33
N ALA A 97 -1.75 15.34 1.30
CA ALA A 97 -0.54 15.98 0.77
C ALA A 97 0.14 16.85 1.82
N GLN A 98 -0.62 17.68 2.51
CA GLN A 98 -0.13 18.50 3.63
C GLN A 98 0.42 17.63 4.78
N PHE A 99 -0.30 16.58 5.16
CA PHE A 99 0.09 15.66 6.21
C PHE A 99 1.39 14.91 5.91
N LYS A 100 1.55 14.44 4.67
CA LYS A 100 2.77 13.76 4.21
C LYS A 100 3.93 14.71 3.91
N GLY A 101 3.65 16.00 3.71
CA GLY A 101 4.64 16.98 3.27
C GLY A 101 5.08 16.76 1.83
N THR A 102 4.13 16.42 0.93
CA THR A 102 4.36 16.22 -0.50
C THR A 102 3.53 17.21 -1.33
N GLU A 103 3.87 17.38 -2.62
CA GLU A 103 3.16 18.32 -3.49
C GLU A 103 1.72 17.86 -3.82
N ALA A 104 1.50 16.56 -3.90
CA ALA A 104 0.22 16.00 -4.28
C ALA A 104 0.02 14.57 -3.74
N VAL A 105 -1.26 14.16 -3.69
CA VAL A 105 -1.69 12.81 -3.34
C VAL A 105 -2.77 12.36 -4.31
N LEU A 106 -2.83 11.06 -4.58
CA LEU A 106 -3.93 10.39 -5.27
C LEU A 106 -4.45 9.24 -4.43
N THR A 107 -5.75 9.20 -4.18
CA THR A 107 -6.40 8.16 -3.38
C THR A 107 -6.88 6.98 -4.24
N TYR A 108 -6.85 5.79 -3.63
CA TYR A 108 -7.25 4.50 -4.20
C TYR A 108 -8.09 3.69 -3.19
N GLN A 109 -8.71 2.62 -3.63
CA GLN A 109 -9.59 1.77 -2.82
C GLN A 109 -8.85 1.04 -1.68
N SER A 110 -7.53 0.87 -1.77
CA SER A 110 -6.70 0.24 -0.73
C SER A 110 -5.21 0.50 -0.98
N GLY A 111 -4.36 0.28 0.03
CA GLY A 111 -2.90 0.26 -0.14
C GLY A 111 -2.46 -0.82 -1.12
N PHE A 112 -3.15 -1.97 -1.17
CA PHE A 112 -2.91 -3.01 -2.18
C PHE A 112 -3.07 -2.46 -3.60
N ASN A 113 -4.18 -1.75 -3.88
CA ASN A 113 -4.41 -1.11 -5.17
C ASN A 113 -3.41 0.02 -5.47
N CYS A 114 -2.89 0.71 -4.46
CA CYS A 114 -1.83 1.71 -4.65
C CYS A 114 -0.57 1.08 -5.25
N ASN A 115 -0.10 -0.04 -4.69
CA ASN A 115 1.07 -0.74 -5.19
C ASN A 115 0.86 -1.27 -6.62
N MET A 116 -0.29 -1.90 -6.87
CA MET A 116 -0.66 -2.37 -8.22
C MET A 116 -0.70 -1.22 -9.24
N ALA A 117 -1.24 -0.07 -8.83
CA ALA A 117 -1.41 1.12 -9.65
C ALA A 117 -0.09 1.81 -9.97
N ALA A 118 0.66 2.17 -8.92
CA ALA A 118 1.85 3.02 -9.04
C ALA A 118 3.00 2.30 -9.75
N ILE A 119 3.29 1.06 -9.33
CA ILE A 119 4.39 0.28 -9.91
C ILE A 119 4.12 0.01 -11.40
N SER A 120 2.92 -0.47 -11.75
CA SER A 120 2.59 -0.82 -13.14
C SER A 120 2.36 0.38 -14.07
N ALA A 121 2.11 1.58 -13.52
CA ALA A 121 1.95 2.79 -14.32
C ALA A 121 3.31 3.41 -14.73
N VAL A 122 4.38 3.11 -13.98
CA VAL A 122 5.69 3.77 -14.15
C VAL A 122 6.74 2.82 -14.68
N MET A 123 6.74 1.55 -14.26
CA MET A 123 7.75 0.57 -14.64
C MET A 123 7.26 -0.34 -15.77
N GLY A 124 8.18 -0.71 -16.68
CA GLY A 124 7.84 -1.52 -17.84
C GLY A 124 9.01 -2.30 -18.43
N ALA A 125 8.87 -2.77 -19.66
CA ALA A 125 9.93 -3.46 -20.36
C ALA A 125 11.14 -2.54 -20.56
N GLY A 126 12.34 -3.04 -20.30
CA GLY A 126 13.59 -2.27 -20.35
C GLY A 126 13.90 -1.50 -19.06
N ASP A 127 13.10 -1.68 -18.01
CA ASP A 127 13.35 -1.14 -16.66
C ASP A 127 13.74 -2.25 -15.67
N ALA A 128 14.31 -1.87 -14.53
CA ALA A 128 14.61 -2.78 -13.42
C ALA A 128 13.98 -2.29 -12.09
N ILE A 129 13.65 -3.25 -11.23
CA ILE A 129 13.13 -2.98 -9.87
C ILE A 129 14.01 -3.74 -8.88
N LEU A 130 14.73 -3.03 -8.02
CA LEU A 130 15.46 -3.57 -6.88
C LEU A 130 14.47 -3.67 -5.72
N SER A 131 14.10 -4.88 -5.33
CA SER A 131 13.06 -5.13 -4.32
C SER A 131 13.65 -5.83 -3.12
N ASP A 132 13.39 -5.31 -1.91
CA ASP A 132 13.67 -6.05 -0.68
C ASP A 132 12.91 -7.39 -0.70
N GLU A 133 13.56 -8.47 -0.25
CA GLU A 133 13.01 -9.82 -0.32
C GLU A 133 11.79 -10.04 0.57
N LEU A 134 11.62 -9.22 1.64
CA LEU A 134 10.51 -9.30 2.59
C LEU A 134 9.38 -8.30 2.28
N ASN A 135 9.44 -7.59 1.16
CA ASN A 135 8.39 -6.68 0.76
C ASN A 135 7.00 -7.34 0.73
N HIS A 136 5.99 -6.55 1.08
CA HIS A 136 4.60 -6.98 1.12
C HIS A 136 4.12 -7.60 -0.20
N ALA A 137 3.21 -8.58 -0.12
CA ALA A 137 2.67 -9.31 -1.28
C ALA A 137 2.13 -8.40 -2.39
N SER A 138 1.51 -7.25 -2.05
CA SER A 138 1.01 -6.30 -3.05
C SER A 138 2.12 -5.63 -3.87
N ILE A 139 3.30 -5.43 -3.31
CA ILE A 139 4.49 -4.96 -4.03
C ILE A 139 4.95 -6.03 -5.00
N ILE A 140 5.05 -7.28 -4.53
CA ILE A 140 5.43 -8.43 -5.36
C ILE A 140 4.46 -8.56 -6.56
N ASP A 141 3.16 -8.47 -6.30
CA ASP A 141 2.14 -8.57 -7.35
C ASP A 141 2.15 -7.34 -8.28
N GLY A 142 2.35 -6.14 -7.74
CA GLY A 142 2.56 -4.93 -8.53
C GLY A 142 3.75 -5.06 -9.49
N CYS A 143 4.87 -5.61 -9.00
CA CYS A 143 6.04 -5.90 -9.83
C CYS A 143 5.74 -6.94 -10.92
N ARG A 144 5.00 -8.00 -10.60
CA ARG A 144 4.60 -9.04 -11.58
C ARG A 144 3.73 -8.52 -12.71
N LEU A 145 2.94 -7.47 -12.48
CA LEU A 145 2.14 -6.83 -13.54
C LEU A 145 2.98 -6.03 -14.54
N THR A 146 4.22 -5.73 -14.20
CA THR A 146 5.14 -5.05 -15.11
C THR A 146 5.88 -6.06 -15.97
N LYS A 147 6.57 -5.57 -17.01
CA LYS A 147 7.57 -6.33 -17.76
C LYS A 147 9.00 -5.95 -17.33
N ALA A 148 9.16 -5.22 -16.24
CA ALA A 148 10.44 -4.83 -15.70
C ALA A 148 11.17 -6.04 -15.11
N LYS A 149 12.51 -6.00 -15.13
CA LYS A 149 13.34 -7.00 -14.47
C LYS A 149 13.30 -6.78 -12.96
N VAL A 150 12.75 -7.73 -12.22
CA VAL A 150 12.81 -7.70 -10.75
C VAL A 150 14.11 -8.35 -10.28
N ILE A 151 14.87 -7.60 -9.48
CA ILE A 151 16.14 -8.00 -8.85
C ILE A 151 15.92 -7.90 -7.35
N ARG A 152 15.85 -9.02 -6.64
CA ARG A 152 15.69 -9.03 -5.20
C ARG A 152 17.02 -8.82 -4.51
N PHE A 153 17.07 -8.00 -3.47
CA PHE A 153 18.18 -7.89 -2.54
C PHE A 153 17.81 -8.47 -1.18
N ASN A 154 18.81 -8.94 -0.44
CA ASN A 154 18.63 -9.53 0.87
C ASN A 154 18.06 -8.49 1.84
N HIS A 155 17.15 -8.91 2.71
CA HIS A 155 16.46 -8.02 3.61
C HIS A 155 17.41 -7.19 4.47
N SER A 156 17.21 -5.85 4.45
CA SER A 156 18.01 -4.86 5.20
C SER A 156 19.53 -4.95 4.97
N ASP A 157 19.98 -5.57 3.87
CA ASP A 157 21.40 -5.68 3.48
C ASP A 157 21.77 -4.58 2.48
N MET A 158 22.35 -3.51 3.01
CA MET A 158 22.71 -2.33 2.19
C MET A 158 23.94 -2.56 1.29
N ASP A 159 24.81 -3.50 1.64
CA ASP A 159 25.94 -3.88 0.79
C ASP A 159 25.44 -4.66 -0.43
N ASP A 160 24.51 -5.59 -0.24
CA ASP A 160 23.88 -6.32 -1.33
C ASP A 160 23.06 -5.37 -2.24
N LEU A 161 22.28 -4.44 -1.64
CA LEU A 161 21.55 -3.42 -2.41
C LEU A 161 22.51 -2.56 -3.24
N ARG A 162 23.60 -2.06 -2.63
CA ARG A 162 24.60 -1.23 -3.32
C ARG A 162 25.26 -1.97 -4.48
N SER A 163 25.61 -3.23 -4.27
CA SER A 163 26.20 -4.08 -5.32
C SER A 163 25.26 -4.24 -6.51
N LYS A 164 23.99 -4.56 -6.23
CA LYS A 164 22.96 -4.75 -7.27
C LYS A 164 22.58 -3.45 -7.98
N ALA A 165 22.53 -2.34 -7.26
CA ALA A 165 22.29 -1.01 -7.82
C ALA A 165 23.42 -0.63 -8.81
N LYS A 166 24.67 -0.84 -8.39
CA LYS A 166 25.85 -0.62 -9.23
C LYS A 166 25.80 -1.48 -10.48
N GLU A 167 25.64 -2.80 -10.34
CA GLU A 167 25.57 -3.74 -11.47
C GLU A 167 24.44 -3.35 -12.43
N ALA A 168 23.24 -3.06 -11.92
CA ALA A 168 22.12 -2.68 -12.77
C ALA A 168 22.41 -1.39 -13.55
N ARG A 169 23.00 -0.36 -12.91
CA ARG A 169 23.28 0.92 -13.55
C ARG A 169 24.43 0.80 -14.56
N GLU A 170 25.53 0.13 -14.20
CA GLU A 170 26.70 -0.04 -15.07
C GLU A 170 26.44 -0.97 -16.26
N SER A 171 25.45 -1.86 -16.17
CA SER A 171 25.08 -2.74 -17.29
C SER A 171 24.59 -2.00 -18.52
N GLY A 172 24.04 -0.79 -18.35
CA GLY A 172 23.42 -0.01 -19.44
C GLY A 172 22.17 -0.64 -20.04
N LEU A 173 21.64 -1.72 -19.43
CA LEU A 173 20.50 -2.47 -19.95
C LEU A 173 19.14 -1.84 -19.61
N TYR A 174 19.09 -0.97 -18.60
CA TYR A 174 17.84 -0.46 -18.05
C TYR A 174 17.70 1.05 -18.22
N SER A 175 16.54 1.47 -18.71
CA SER A 175 16.22 2.89 -18.89
C SER A 175 15.94 3.57 -17.55
N LYS A 176 15.13 2.92 -16.70
CA LYS A 176 14.83 3.34 -15.32
C LYS A 176 15.13 2.20 -14.37
N ILE A 177 15.58 2.56 -13.18
CA ILE A 177 15.81 1.60 -12.11
C ILE A 177 15.10 2.15 -10.88
N MET A 178 14.26 1.33 -10.22
CA MET A 178 13.56 1.67 -9.00
C MET A 178 14.07 0.81 -7.85
N VAL A 179 14.28 1.41 -6.69
CA VAL A 179 14.42 0.69 -5.42
C VAL A 179 13.10 0.78 -4.66
N ILE A 180 12.58 -0.38 -4.21
CA ILE A 180 11.30 -0.48 -3.52
C ILE A 180 11.42 -1.24 -2.21
N THR A 181 10.85 -0.68 -1.14
CA THR A 181 10.87 -1.24 0.21
C THR A 181 9.59 -0.91 0.98
N ASP A 182 9.18 -1.79 1.91
CA ASP A 182 8.32 -1.39 3.01
C ASP A 182 9.06 -0.41 3.93
N GLY A 183 8.37 0.55 4.52
CA GLY A 183 8.92 1.46 5.52
C GLY A 183 9.05 0.80 6.89
N VAL A 184 8.02 0.02 7.26
CA VAL A 184 8.00 -0.89 8.42
C VAL A 184 7.54 -2.25 7.95
N PHE A 185 8.33 -3.28 8.18
CA PHE A 185 8.03 -4.67 7.81
C PHE A 185 7.08 -5.30 8.83
N SER A 186 5.88 -5.67 8.40
CA SER A 186 4.77 -6.03 9.29
C SER A 186 5.00 -7.29 10.12
N MET A 187 5.77 -8.25 9.62
CA MET A 187 5.95 -9.54 10.29
C MET A 187 7.04 -9.49 11.36
N ASP A 188 8.11 -8.73 11.11
CA ASP A 188 9.27 -8.63 12.00
C ASP A 188 9.26 -7.33 12.82
N GLY A 189 8.59 -6.28 12.33
CA GLY A 189 8.41 -5.00 13.01
C GLY A 189 9.60 -4.06 12.89
N ASP A 190 10.58 -4.43 12.10
CA ASP A 190 11.76 -3.59 11.84
C ASP A 190 11.46 -2.46 10.86
N ILE A 191 12.26 -1.41 10.97
CA ILE A 191 12.17 -0.21 10.13
C ILE A 191 13.25 -0.29 9.05
N ALA A 192 12.88 -0.02 7.80
CA ALA A 192 13.83 0.04 6.69
C ALA A 192 14.93 1.06 6.95
N LYS A 193 16.15 0.77 6.52
CA LYS A 193 17.31 1.66 6.59
C LYS A 193 17.21 2.78 5.54
N LEU A 194 16.12 3.54 5.59
CA LEU A 194 15.78 4.54 4.56
C LEU A 194 16.89 5.55 4.27
N PRO A 195 17.64 6.08 5.27
CA PRO A 195 18.77 6.98 4.99
C PRO A 195 19.79 6.35 4.03
N GLU A 196 20.19 5.11 4.29
CA GLU A 196 21.18 4.40 3.48
C GLU A 196 20.59 4.01 2.10
N ILE A 197 19.33 3.59 2.04
CA ILE A 197 18.63 3.29 0.79
C ILE A 197 18.57 4.52 -0.11
N VAL A 198 18.24 5.69 0.44
CA VAL A 198 18.16 6.95 -0.30
C VAL A 198 19.55 7.39 -0.79
N GLU A 199 20.60 7.27 0.04
CA GLU A 199 21.97 7.55 -0.39
C GLU A 199 22.43 6.64 -1.55
N ILE A 200 22.06 5.36 -1.51
CA ILE A 200 22.34 4.45 -2.61
C ILE A 200 21.54 4.85 -3.85
N ALA A 201 20.26 5.18 -3.69
CA ALA A 201 19.40 5.60 -4.78
C ALA A 201 19.95 6.85 -5.49
N GLU A 202 20.36 7.85 -4.75
CA GLU A 202 20.99 9.07 -5.31
C GLU A 202 22.32 8.78 -6.00
N SER A 203 23.14 7.89 -5.41
CA SER A 203 24.46 7.53 -5.99
C SER A 203 24.34 6.84 -7.35
N TYR A 204 23.25 6.13 -7.60
CA TYR A 204 23.02 5.36 -8.82
C TYR A 204 21.82 5.84 -9.63
N ASP A 205 21.27 7.03 -9.33
CA ASP A 205 20.11 7.61 -10.02
C ASP A 205 18.93 6.62 -10.10
N LEU A 206 18.47 6.15 -8.93
CA LEU A 206 17.33 5.24 -8.80
C LEU A 206 16.08 6.00 -8.36
N ILE A 207 14.93 5.57 -8.87
CA ILE A 207 13.63 5.98 -8.36
C ILE A 207 13.41 5.33 -6.99
N THR A 208 12.99 6.11 -5.99
CA THR A 208 12.74 5.65 -4.63
C THR A 208 11.26 5.40 -4.38
N TYR A 209 10.92 4.23 -3.85
CA TYR A 209 9.55 3.82 -3.55
C TYR A 209 9.45 3.23 -2.15
N VAL A 210 8.66 3.84 -1.28
CA VAL A 210 8.45 3.42 0.11
C VAL A 210 6.98 3.11 0.37
N ASP A 211 6.67 1.86 0.71
CA ASP A 211 5.36 1.49 1.25
C ASP A 211 5.33 1.71 2.75
N ASP A 212 4.69 2.78 3.14
CA ASP A 212 4.61 3.27 4.51
C ASP A 212 3.29 2.90 5.21
N ALA A 213 2.67 1.80 4.79
CA ALA A 213 1.37 1.36 5.30
C ALA A 213 1.38 1.09 6.81
N HIS A 214 2.49 0.66 7.39
CA HIS A 214 2.66 0.40 8.82
C HIS A 214 3.30 1.56 9.58
N GLY A 215 3.98 2.50 8.89
CA GLY A 215 4.57 3.69 9.48
C GLY A 215 3.59 4.88 9.56
N SER A 216 2.69 5.01 8.58
CA SER A 216 1.68 6.09 8.53
C SER A 216 0.73 6.02 9.73
N GLY A 217 0.56 7.15 10.40
CA GLY A 217 -0.18 7.27 11.66
C GLY A 217 0.64 6.98 12.91
N VAL A 218 1.83 6.37 12.79
CA VAL A 218 2.63 5.86 13.93
C VAL A 218 3.96 6.60 14.07
N LEU A 219 4.75 6.67 13.01
CA LEU A 219 6.10 7.26 13.01
C LEU A 219 6.11 8.69 12.45
N GLY A 220 7.18 9.44 12.72
CA GLY A 220 7.40 10.77 12.14
C GLY A 220 6.29 11.78 12.44
N GLY A 221 5.76 11.78 13.66
CA GLY A 221 4.61 12.61 14.03
C GLY A 221 3.31 12.17 13.35
N GLY A 222 3.24 10.90 12.96
CA GLY A 222 2.13 10.29 12.22
C GLY A 222 2.32 10.28 10.70
N ALA A 223 3.21 11.10 10.16
CA ALA A 223 3.40 11.19 8.70
C ALA A 223 4.22 10.03 8.10
N GLY A 224 4.74 9.13 8.92
CA GLY A 224 5.37 7.88 8.50
C GLY A 224 6.89 7.88 8.55
N THR A 225 7.50 6.80 8.03
CA THR A 225 8.94 6.54 8.10
C THR A 225 9.77 7.53 7.31
N VAL A 226 9.32 7.96 6.15
CA VAL A 226 10.01 8.96 5.33
C VAL A 226 10.17 10.27 6.11
N LYS A 227 9.10 10.75 6.75
CA LYS A 227 9.14 11.95 7.62
C LYS A 227 9.95 11.72 8.88
N HIS A 228 9.90 10.51 9.47
CA HIS A 228 10.68 10.14 10.65
C HIS A 228 12.18 10.35 10.44
N PHE A 229 12.69 10.04 9.26
CA PHE A 229 14.09 10.24 8.89
C PHE A 229 14.39 11.59 8.22
N GLY A 230 13.40 12.48 8.05
CA GLY A 230 13.59 13.78 7.42
C GLY A 230 13.88 13.70 5.91
N LEU A 231 13.33 12.70 5.21
CA LEU A 231 13.62 12.40 3.80
C LEU A 231 12.49 12.78 2.84
N SER A 232 11.55 13.65 3.25
CA SER A 232 10.34 13.94 2.47
C SER A 232 10.63 14.46 1.05
N ASP A 233 11.71 15.22 0.87
CA ASP A 233 12.10 15.80 -0.41
C ASP A 233 13.04 14.87 -1.22
N ARG A 234 13.32 13.66 -0.72
CA ARG A 234 14.30 12.72 -1.29
C ARG A 234 13.69 11.36 -1.64
N VAL A 235 12.39 11.20 -1.46
CA VAL A 235 11.65 9.95 -1.78
C VAL A 235 10.56 10.27 -2.77
N ASP A 236 10.60 9.61 -3.95
CA ASP A 236 9.68 9.89 -5.06
C ASP A 236 8.26 9.38 -4.79
N PHE A 237 8.12 8.17 -4.24
CA PHE A 237 6.84 7.53 -3.96
C PHE A 237 6.71 7.23 -2.48
N GLN A 238 5.68 7.78 -1.86
CA GLN A 238 5.27 7.44 -0.51
C GLN A 238 3.87 6.82 -0.57
N ILE A 239 3.80 5.52 -0.35
CA ILE A 239 2.53 4.78 -0.33
C ILE A 239 2.00 4.73 1.10
N GLY A 240 0.69 4.82 1.25
CA GLY A 240 0.06 4.65 2.54
C GLY A 240 -1.30 3.99 2.43
N THR A 241 -1.80 3.56 3.57
CA THR A 241 -3.15 3.01 3.67
C THR A 241 -3.96 3.73 4.74
N LEU A 242 -5.24 3.87 4.50
CA LEU A 242 -6.20 4.38 5.49
C LEU A 242 -6.79 3.24 6.34
N SER A 243 -6.54 1.97 5.97
CA SER A 243 -7.17 0.80 6.58
C SER A 243 -6.50 0.31 7.87
N LYS A 244 -5.41 0.94 8.30
CA LYS A 244 -4.67 0.56 9.51
C LYS A 244 -4.83 1.63 10.60
N ALA A 245 -3.89 2.53 10.77
CA ALA A 245 -3.94 3.54 11.82
C ALA A 245 -5.19 4.44 11.76
N VAL A 246 -5.66 4.79 10.55
CA VAL A 246 -6.88 5.61 10.38
C VAL A 246 -8.16 4.78 10.54
N GLY A 247 -8.12 3.47 10.24
CA GLY A 247 -9.21 2.53 10.53
C GLY A 247 -10.37 2.53 9.52
N VAL A 248 -10.18 3.11 8.32
CA VAL A 248 -11.18 3.14 7.23
C VAL A 248 -10.63 2.55 5.94
N VAL A 249 -11.50 2.16 5.01
CA VAL A 249 -11.07 1.68 3.69
C VAL A 249 -10.36 2.77 2.90
N GLY A 250 -9.32 2.40 2.17
CA GLY A 250 -8.61 3.30 1.27
C GLY A 250 -7.10 3.16 1.34
N GLY A 251 -6.45 3.78 0.37
CA GLY A 251 -5.01 3.95 0.30
C GLY A 251 -4.67 5.18 -0.52
N TYR A 252 -3.41 5.56 -0.54
CA TYR A 252 -2.95 6.72 -1.29
C TYR A 252 -1.51 6.58 -1.78
N VAL A 253 -1.22 7.29 -2.86
CA VAL A 253 0.13 7.52 -3.37
C VAL A 253 0.42 9.01 -3.24
N ALA A 254 1.48 9.34 -2.51
CA ALA A 254 1.95 10.71 -2.30
C ALA A 254 3.29 10.91 -3.01
N GLY A 255 3.51 12.09 -3.58
CA GLY A 255 4.74 12.45 -4.30
C GLY A 255 4.63 13.80 -5.01
N SER A 256 5.36 13.96 -6.11
CA SER A 256 5.30 15.17 -6.93
C SER A 256 3.97 15.34 -7.64
N ARG A 257 3.67 16.56 -8.05
CA ARG A 257 2.47 16.88 -8.85
C ARG A 257 2.46 16.11 -10.16
N ASP A 258 3.58 16.07 -10.84
CA ASP A 258 3.73 15.37 -12.13
C ASP A 258 3.49 13.86 -12.00
N LEU A 259 3.98 13.24 -10.91
CA LEU A 259 3.71 11.84 -10.60
C LEU A 259 2.20 11.60 -10.43
N VAL A 260 1.54 12.41 -9.63
CA VAL A 260 0.10 12.28 -9.37
C VAL A 260 -0.71 12.47 -10.64
N ASP A 261 -0.37 13.46 -11.45
CA ASP A 261 -1.06 13.73 -12.74
C ASP A 261 -0.82 12.59 -13.74
N TRP A 262 0.38 11.99 -13.75
CA TRP A 262 0.65 10.78 -14.52
C TRP A 262 -0.22 9.60 -14.07
N LEU A 263 -0.32 9.36 -12.77
CA LEU A 263 -1.13 8.27 -12.22
C LEU A 263 -2.62 8.43 -12.54
N LYS A 264 -3.16 9.66 -12.55
CA LYS A 264 -4.56 9.93 -12.93
C LYS A 264 -4.90 9.45 -14.35
N VAL A 265 -3.94 9.45 -15.26
CA VAL A 265 -4.17 9.12 -16.67
C VAL A 265 -3.61 7.74 -17.07
N ARG A 266 -2.83 7.09 -16.21
CA ARG A 266 -2.17 5.82 -16.54
C ARG A 266 -2.47 4.66 -15.59
N SER A 267 -2.85 4.92 -14.34
CA SER A 267 -3.07 3.86 -13.37
C SER A 267 -4.45 3.21 -13.54
N ARG A 268 -4.46 1.92 -13.87
CA ARG A 268 -5.70 1.18 -14.16
C ARG A 268 -6.67 1.10 -12.97
N PRO A 269 -6.22 0.88 -11.71
CA PRO A 269 -7.11 0.89 -10.55
C PRO A 269 -7.84 2.23 -10.35
N PHE A 270 -7.22 3.35 -10.70
CA PHE A 270 -7.89 4.65 -10.67
C PHE A 270 -8.90 4.83 -11.81
N LEU A 271 -8.51 4.43 -13.02
CA LEU A 271 -9.31 4.65 -14.23
C LEU A 271 -10.53 3.74 -14.34
N PHE A 272 -10.45 2.51 -13.80
CA PHE A 272 -11.41 1.45 -14.07
C PHE A 272 -12.05 0.83 -12.83
N SER A 273 -11.78 1.35 -11.64
CA SER A 273 -12.44 0.93 -10.41
C SER A 273 -13.23 2.08 -9.79
N THR A 274 -14.41 1.78 -9.23
CA THR A 274 -15.27 2.76 -8.55
C THR A 274 -14.48 3.52 -7.48
N ALA A 275 -14.74 4.83 -7.38
CA ALA A 275 -14.12 5.67 -6.37
C ALA A 275 -14.54 5.27 -4.94
N LEU A 276 -13.80 5.75 -3.94
CA LEU A 276 -14.11 5.54 -2.52
C LEU A 276 -15.53 6.04 -2.18
N PRO A 277 -16.21 5.35 -1.26
CA PRO A 277 -17.49 5.82 -0.73
C PRO A 277 -17.32 7.05 0.16
#